data_66e3e4a5c459510138251d796b70a80e
#
_entry.id   66e3e4a5c459510138251d796b70a80e
#
_cell.length_a   1.000
_cell.length_b   1.000
_cell.length_c   1.000
_cell.angle_alpha   90.00
_cell.angle_beta   90.00
_cell.angle_gamma   90.00
#
_symmetry.space_group_name_H-M   'P 1'
#
loop_
_entity.id
_entity.type
_entity.pdbx_description
1 polymer ?
#
loop_
_entity_poly.entity_id
_entity_poly.type
_entity_poly.pdbx_seq_one_letter_code
_entity_poly.pdbx_strand_id
1 'polypeptide(L)'
;MQITDLDGKSYKVTLNIGVFLDILLTEGVDFFNPFEKSAEGLSAFEFLQTPKGLRRVLFYACSVDESDKLRFFQKLPLDILKKIYPRLLTALVFFYSGGKKKKNEGNISDCQEAFSEKTVKKVTLDDVFGLVSAANAGGYYRTLQLWELQLLAVANLKQQAAQQSALLCMMWNVHARKRSQIKEPKDFNAFTLAEKQQQLERLRRKYQKNKSLSEFINENQGGQNGKK
;
A
#
# COMPACT_ATOMS: atom_id res chain seq x y z
N MET A 1 -13.26 -11.77 2.84
CA MET A 1 -14.69 -11.54 2.52
C MET A 1 -15.33 -12.86 2.19
N GLN A 2 -16.63 -13.05 2.47
CA GLN A 2 -17.39 -14.24 2.03
C GLN A 2 -18.52 -13.80 1.09
N ILE A 3 -18.79 -14.60 0.08
CA ILE A 3 -19.92 -14.45 -0.84
C ILE A 3 -20.74 -15.73 -0.85
N THR A 4 -22.03 -15.60 -1.09
CA THR A 4 -22.96 -16.76 -1.17
C THR A 4 -23.62 -16.74 -2.54
N ASP A 5 -23.66 -17.88 -3.20
CA ASP A 5 -24.30 -18.05 -4.50
C ASP A 5 -25.82 -18.31 -4.35
N LEU A 6 -26.51 -18.52 -5.49
CA LEU A 6 -27.95 -18.80 -5.50
C LEU A 6 -28.36 -20.08 -4.78
N ASP A 7 -27.44 -21.06 -4.69
CA ASP A 7 -27.71 -22.33 -4.01
C ASP A 7 -27.40 -22.29 -2.51
N GLY A 8 -27.00 -21.11 -2.00
CA GLY A 8 -26.59 -20.93 -0.61
C GLY A 8 -25.16 -21.39 -0.30
N LYS A 9 -24.38 -21.81 -1.31
CA LYS A 9 -22.97 -22.18 -1.13
C LYS A 9 -22.13 -20.92 -0.87
N SER A 10 -21.37 -20.94 0.21
CA SER A 10 -20.49 -19.83 0.60
C SER A 10 -19.06 -20.04 0.09
N TYR A 11 -18.47 -19.00 -0.46
CA TYR A 11 -17.10 -18.99 -0.95
C TYR A 11 -16.30 -17.93 -0.19
N LYS A 12 -15.07 -18.29 0.20
CA LYS A 12 -14.13 -17.32 0.78
C LYS A 12 -13.43 -16.56 -0.34
N VAL A 13 -13.61 -15.26 -0.39
CA VAL A 13 -12.90 -14.38 -1.34
C VAL A 13 -11.59 -13.93 -0.72
N THR A 14 -10.50 -14.28 -1.36
CA THR A 14 -9.14 -13.88 -0.96
C THR A 14 -8.49 -13.08 -2.08
N LEU A 15 -8.13 -11.83 -1.82
CA LEU A 15 -7.38 -10.99 -2.74
C LEU A 15 -5.93 -10.95 -2.28
N ASN A 16 -5.04 -11.49 -3.10
CA ASN A 16 -3.62 -11.52 -2.85
C ASN A 16 -2.83 -11.33 -4.16
N ILE A 17 -1.53 -11.20 -4.06
CA ILE A 17 -0.65 -11.00 -5.21
C ILE A 17 -0.79 -12.12 -6.24
N GLY A 18 -0.92 -13.38 -5.78
CA GLY A 18 -1.09 -14.54 -6.66
C GLY A 18 -2.34 -14.43 -7.53
N VAL A 19 -3.48 -14.07 -6.94
CA VAL A 19 -4.74 -13.87 -7.68
C VAL A 19 -4.58 -12.82 -8.78
N PHE A 20 -3.93 -11.69 -8.49
CA PHE A 20 -3.76 -10.63 -9.48
C PHE A 20 -2.74 -10.97 -10.56
N LEU A 21 -1.71 -11.75 -10.24
CA LEU A 21 -0.82 -12.30 -11.25
C LEU A 21 -1.54 -13.29 -12.17
N ASP A 22 -2.40 -14.16 -11.62
CA ASP A 22 -3.17 -15.12 -12.42
C ASP A 22 -4.16 -14.40 -13.35
N ILE A 23 -4.82 -13.34 -12.88
CA ILE A 23 -5.70 -12.50 -13.71
C ILE A 23 -4.88 -11.79 -14.79
N LEU A 24 -3.73 -11.23 -14.47
CA LEU A 24 -2.86 -10.57 -15.44
C LEU A 24 -2.41 -11.52 -16.54
N LEU A 25 -2.00 -12.74 -16.18
CA LEU A 25 -1.50 -13.74 -17.12
C LEU A 25 -2.61 -14.32 -18.02
N THR A 26 -3.85 -14.43 -17.50
CA THR A 26 -4.95 -15.09 -18.21
C THR A 26 -5.90 -14.13 -18.91
N GLU A 27 -6.13 -12.96 -18.33
CA GLU A 27 -7.09 -11.96 -18.82
C GLU A 27 -6.40 -10.70 -19.38
N GLY A 28 -5.07 -10.58 -19.24
CA GLY A 28 -4.32 -9.39 -19.66
C GLY A 28 -4.64 -8.12 -18.87
N VAL A 29 -5.29 -8.24 -17.70
CA VAL A 29 -5.76 -7.11 -16.89
C VAL A 29 -4.84 -6.89 -15.70
N ASP A 30 -4.21 -5.71 -15.64
CA ASP A 30 -3.23 -5.36 -14.62
C ASP A 30 -3.88 -4.70 -13.39
N PHE A 31 -4.02 -5.47 -12.32
CA PHE A 31 -4.49 -4.97 -11.03
C PHE A 31 -3.41 -4.26 -10.21
N PHE A 32 -2.13 -4.36 -10.55
CA PHE A 32 -1.08 -3.59 -9.88
C PHE A 32 -1.11 -2.12 -10.32
N ASN A 33 -1.68 -1.88 -11.50
CA ASN A 33 -1.89 -0.55 -12.06
C ASN A 33 -3.36 -0.37 -12.53
N PRO A 34 -4.32 -0.33 -11.61
CA PRO A 34 -5.74 -0.57 -11.91
C PRO A 34 -6.40 0.49 -12.77
N PHE A 35 -5.78 1.65 -12.96
CA PHE A 35 -6.32 2.76 -13.77
C PHE A 35 -5.65 2.89 -15.14
N GLU A 36 -4.56 2.17 -15.37
CA GLU A 36 -3.90 2.13 -16.70
C GLU A 36 -4.65 1.17 -17.62
N LYS A 37 -4.85 1.58 -18.85
CA LYS A 37 -5.54 0.75 -19.85
C LYS A 37 -4.61 -0.36 -20.33
N SER A 38 -5.14 -1.57 -20.37
CA SER A 38 -4.48 -2.72 -20.98
C SER A 38 -4.38 -2.58 -22.50
N ALA A 39 -3.65 -3.47 -23.15
CA ALA A 39 -3.60 -3.56 -24.60
C ALA A 39 -4.99 -3.76 -25.23
N GLU A 40 -5.94 -4.32 -24.50
CA GLU A 40 -7.34 -4.50 -24.90
C GLU A 40 -8.20 -3.23 -24.70
N GLY A 41 -7.61 -2.15 -24.20
CA GLY A 41 -8.25 -0.84 -24.03
C GLY A 41 -9.07 -0.66 -22.75
N LEU A 42 -9.13 -1.65 -21.87
CA LEU A 42 -9.82 -1.57 -20.58
C LEU A 42 -8.80 -1.50 -19.42
N SER A 43 -9.05 -0.61 -18.47
CA SER A 43 -8.36 -0.63 -17.18
C SER A 43 -8.94 -1.73 -16.26
N ALA A 44 -8.18 -2.17 -15.25
CA ALA A 44 -8.70 -3.13 -14.28
C ALA A 44 -9.93 -2.60 -13.54
N PHE A 45 -10.00 -1.29 -13.32
CA PHE A 45 -11.16 -0.64 -12.73
C PHE A 45 -12.40 -0.73 -13.64
N GLU A 46 -12.25 -0.42 -14.94
CA GLU A 46 -13.33 -0.55 -15.94
C GLU A 46 -13.76 -2.02 -16.10
N PHE A 47 -12.79 -2.95 -16.10
CA PHE A 47 -13.05 -4.40 -16.15
C PHE A 47 -13.94 -4.86 -14.98
N LEU A 48 -13.68 -4.39 -13.75
CA LEU A 48 -14.50 -4.69 -12.57
C LEU A 48 -15.94 -4.15 -12.67
N GLN A 49 -16.18 -3.09 -13.42
CA GLN A 49 -17.52 -2.54 -13.61
C GLN A 49 -18.38 -3.41 -14.53
N THR A 50 -17.75 -4.29 -15.31
CA THR A 50 -18.48 -5.22 -16.17
C THR A 50 -18.90 -6.48 -15.39
N PRO A 51 -20.13 -7.00 -15.60
CA PRO A 51 -20.54 -8.25 -14.96
C PRO A 51 -19.64 -9.43 -15.30
N LYS A 52 -19.08 -9.46 -16.52
CA LYS A 52 -18.13 -10.47 -16.98
C LYS A 52 -16.83 -10.39 -16.20
N GLY A 53 -16.23 -9.20 -16.11
CA GLY A 53 -14.99 -8.98 -15.40
C GLY A 53 -15.13 -9.27 -13.91
N LEU A 54 -16.22 -8.80 -13.29
CA LEU A 54 -16.48 -9.05 -11.88
C LEU A 54 -16.58 -10.55 -11.56
N ARG A 55 -17.29 -11.34 -12.39
CA ARG A 55 -17.35 -12.81 -12.23
C ARG A 55 -15.98 -13.45 -12.35
N ARG A 56 -15.14 -13.00 -13.29
CA ARG A 56 -13.79 -13.53 -13.49
C ARG A 56 -12.90 -13.24 -12.28
N VAL A 57 -12.89 -12.01 -11.79
CA VAL A 57 -12.14 -11.68 -10.57
C VAL A 57 -12.58 -12.53 -9.39
N LEU A 58 -13.90 -12.70 -9.19
CA LEU A 58 -14.43 -13.56 -8.14
C LEU A 58 -14.04 -15.03 -8.32
N PHE A 59 -13.99 -15.52 -9.55
CA PHE A 59 -13.58 -16.89 -9.86
C PHE A 59 -12.16 -17.17 -9.35
N TYR A 60 -11.18 -16.31 -9.69
CA TYR A 60 -9.81 -16.44 -9.21
C TYR A 60 -9.71 -16.22 -7.70
N ALA A 61 -10.41 -15.21 -7.18
CA ALA A 61 -10.38 -14.86 -5.76
C ALA A 61 -11.02 -15.91 -4.84
N CYS A 62 -11.92 -16.74 -5.36
CA CYS A 62 -12.57 -17.84 -4.64
C CYS A 62 -11.85 -19.17 -4.81
N SER A 63 -10.79 -19.24 -5.61
CA SER A 63 -10.04 -20.46 -5.92
C SER A 63 -10.96 -21.59 -6.38
N VAL A 64 -11.91 -21.28 -7.28
CA VAL A 64 -12.84 -22.25 -7.86
C VAL A 64 -12.11 -23.04 -8.95
N ASP A 65 -12.35 -24.33 -9.02
CA ASP A 65 -11.75 -25.19 -10.05
C ASP A 65 -12.25 -24.78 -11.45
N GLU A 66 -11.36 -24.87 -12.45
CA GLU A 66 -11.68 -24.50 -13.83
C GLU A 66 -12.85 -25.32 -14.39
N SER A 67 -13.01 -26.59 -13.96
CA SER A 67 -14.14 -27.46 -14.29
C SER A 67 -15.49 -26.91 -13.82
N ASP A 68 -15.51 -26.14 -12.72
CA ASP A 68 -16.72 -25.58 -12.13
C ASP A 68 -17.00 -24.13 -12.57
N LYS A 69 -16.15 -23.54 -13.40
CA LYS A 69 -16.20 -22.12 -13.82
C LYS A 69 -17.55 -21.70 -14.38
N LEU A 70 -18.08 -22.45 -15.34
CA LEU A 70 -19.39 -22.15 -15.96
C LEU A 70 -20.53 -22.20 -14.93
N ARG A 71 -20.53 -23.22 -14.09
CA ARG A 71 -21.50 -23.38 -13.01
C ARG A 71 -21.41 -22.24 -12.01
N PHE A 72 -20.21 -21.84 -11.62
CA PHE A 72 -19.98 -20.72 -10.73
C PHE A 72 -20.52 -19.41 -11.31
N PHE A 73 -20.28 -19.14 -12.61
CA PHE A 73 -20.77 -17.93 -13.26
C PHE A 73 -22.30 -17.89 -13.38
N GLN A 74 -22.94 -19.02 -13.63
CA GLN A 74 -24.40 -19.11 -13.69
C GLN A 74 -25.06 -18.84 -12.34
N LYS A 75 -24.40 -19.20 -11.25
CA LYS A 75 -24.90 -19.01 -9.87
C LYS A 75 -24.66 -17.62 -9.28
N LEU A 76 -23.99 -16.75 -10.01
CA LEU A 76 -23.77 -15.35 -9.65
C LEU A 76 -24.55 -14.42 -10.59
N PRO A 77 -25.87 -14.26 -10.42
CA PRO A 77 -26.67 -13.34 -11.21
C PRO A 77 -26.33 -11.88 -10.89
N LEU A 78 -26.83 -10.99 -11.75
CA LEU A 78 -26.48 -9.57 -11.68
C LEU A 78 -26.80 -8.91 -10.32
N ASP A 79 -27.90 -9.33 -9.69
CA ASP A 79 -28.34 -8.77 -8.40
C ASP A 79 -27.38 -9.13 -7.25
N ILE A 80 -26.84 -10.34 -7.27
CA ILE A 80 -25.79 -10.76 -6.33
C ILE A 80 -24.50 -9.98 -6.62
N LEU A 81 -24.10 -9.83 -7.89
CA LEU A 81 -22.93 -9.09 -8.28
C LEU A 81 -22.99 -7.62 -7.84
N LYS A 82 -24.15 -6.97 -7.99
CA LYS A 82 -24.36 -5.58 -7.52
C LYS A 82 -24.13 -5.44 -6.02
N LYS A 83 -24.50 -6.44 -5.21
CA LYS A 83 -24.28 -6.44 -3.74
C LYS A 83 -22.82 -6.73 -3.36
N ILE A 84 -22.13 -7.51 -4.20
CA ILE A 84 -20.73 -7.89 -3.95
C ILE A 84 -19.77 -6.75 -4.35
N TYR A 85 -20.06 -6.03 -5.42
CA TYR A 85 -19.18 -5.02 -6.00
C TYR A 85 -18.61 -4.00 -4.99
N PRO A 86 -19.41 -3.30 -4.17
CA PRO A 86 -18.88 -2.33 -3.19
C PRO A 86 -18.00 -3.01 -2.13
N ARG A 87 -18.35 -4.23 -1.73
CA ARG A 87 -17.54 -5.00 -0.77
C ARG A 87 -16.20 -5.43 -1.37
N LEU A 88 -16.17 -5.73 -2.66
CA LEU A 88 -14.94 -6.06 -3.39
C LEU A 88 -14.05 -4.82 -3.53
N LEU A 89 -14.62 -3.65 -3.86
CA LEU A 89 -13.86 -2.39 -3.89
C LEU A 89 -13.21 -2.08 -2.53
N THR A 90 -13.95 -2.27 -1.43
CA THR A 90 -13.39 -2.11 -0.09
C THR A 90 -12.24 -3.08 0.17
N ALA A 91 -12.37 -4.33 -0.28
CA ALA A 91 -11.31 -5.33 -0.14
C ALA A 91 -10.08 -4.99 -1.01
N LEU A 92 -10.28 -4.39 -2.19
CA LEU A 92 -9.20 -3.88 -3.03
C LEU A 92 -8.46 -2.71 -2.38
N VAL A 93 -9.18 -1.73 -1.82
CA VAL A 93 -8.53 -0.65 -1.05
C VAL A 93 -7.67 -1.25 0.08
N PHE A 94 -8.19 -2.26 0.77
CA PHE A 94 -7.43 -2.94 1.81
C PHE A 94 -6.17 -3.65 1.27
N PHE A 95 -6.26 -4.27 0.10
CA PHE A 95 -5.12 -4.92 -0.56
C PHE A 95 -3.94 -3.98 -0.79
N TYR A 96 -4.21 -2.72 -1.20
CA TYR A 96 -3.14 -1.74 -1.45
C TYR A 96 -2.66 -1.01 -0.19
N SER A 97 -3.55 -0.72 0.77
CA SER A 97 -3.30 0.24 1.86
C SER A 97 -3.20 -0.36 3.26
N GLY A 98 -3.51 -1.65 3.43
CA GLY A 98 -3.51 -2.30 4.74
C GLY A 98 -4.52 -1.74 5.73
N GLY A 99 -5.62 -1.21 5.23
CA GLY A 99 -6.77 -0.90 6.08
C GLY A 99 -6.57 0.24 7.08
N LYS A 100 -5.96 1.34 6.67
CA LYS A 100 -6.19 2.62 7.36
C LYS A 100 -7.64 3.03 7.09
N LYS A 101 -8.55 2.41 7.83
CA LYS A 101 -9.99 2.67 7.77
C LYS A 101 -10.26 4.14 8.03
N LYS A 102 -10.69 4.88 7.02
CA LYS A 102 -11.76 5.84 7.24
C LYS A 102 -13.03 4.98 7.40
N LYS A 103 -13.69 5.10 8.54
CA LYS A 103 -15.02 4.54 8.80
C LYS A 103 -16.03 5.18 7.84
N ASN A 104 -16.15 4.64 6.64
CA ASN A 104 -17.23 4.97 5.72
C ASN A 104 -17.81 3.63 5.25
N GLU A 105 -18.62 3.04 6.12
CA GLU A 105 -19.50 1.94 5.78
C GLU A 105 -20.75 2.55 5.15
N GLY A 106 -20.97 2.33 3.85
CA GLY A 106 -22.31 2.38 3.39
C GLY A 106 -22.62 2.73 1.94
N ASN A 107 -21.95 3.65 1.29
CA ASN A 107 -22.35 4.06 -0.07
C ASN A 107 -21.36 3.59 -1.14
N ILE A 108 -21.89 3.17 -2.31
CA ILE A 108 -21.09 2.76 -3.48
C ILE A 108 -20.20 3.92 -3.94
N SER A 109 -20.69 5.17 -3.88
CA SER A 109 -19.92 6.38 -4.19
C SER A 109 -18.69 6.54 -3.30
N ASP A 110 -18.83 6.30 -1.99
CA ASP A 110 -17.74 6.43 -1.04
C ASP A 110 -16.65 5.37 -1.27
N CYS A 111 -17.06 4.16 -1.67
CA CYS A 111 -16.14 3.07 -2.02
C CYS A 111 -15.41 3.37 -3.35
N GLN A 112 -16.07 3.99 -4.32
CA GLN A 112 -15.46 4.39 -5.59
C GLN A 112 -14.48 5.56 -5.40
N GLU A 113 -14.80 6.54 -4.56
CA GLU A 113 -13.88 7.62 -4.21
C GLU A 113 -12.66 7.10 -3.44
N ALA A 114 -12.87 6.13 -2.54
CA ALA A 114 -11.78 5.48 -1.80
C ALA A 114 -10.87 4.65 -2.73
N PHE A 115 -11.40 4.06 -3.80
CA PHE A 115 -10.66 3.37 -4.85
C PHE A 115 -10.51 4.28 -6.07
N SER A 116 -9.65 5.28 -5.94
CA SER A 116 -9.36 6.26 -6.98
C SER A 116 -7.88 6.34 -7.27
N GLU A 117 -7.52 6.88 -8.43
CA GLU A 117 -6.12 7.10 -8.85
C GLU A 117 -5.31 7.93 -7.83
N LYS A 118 -5.99 8.78 -7.05
CA LYS A 118 -5.35 9.58 -5.98
C LYS A 118 -4.99 8.75 -4.74
N THR A 119 -5.70 7.66 -4.50
CA THR A 119 -5.55 6.84 -3.28
C THR A 119 -4.73 5.58 -3.52
N VAL A 120 -4.79 5.02 -4.71
CA VAL A 120 -4.03 3.82 -5.11
C VAL A 120 -2.78 4.26 -5.85
N LYS A 121 -1.62 4.04 -5.23
CA LYS A 121 -0.34 4.31 -5.89
C LYS A 121 -0.11 3.31 -7.00
N LYS A 122 0.38 3.81 -8.14
CA LYS A 122 0.87 2.97 -9.23
C LYS A 122 2.01 2.09 -8.72
N VAL A 123 1.92 0.80 -8.98
CA VAL A 123 2.95 -0.19 -8.65
C VAL A 123 3.19 -1.01 -9.91
N THR A 124 4.42 -1.10 -10.38
CA THR A 124 4.78 -1.94 -11.52
C THR A 124 5.07 -3.37 -11.07
N LEU A 125 5.08 -4.31 -12.02
CA LEU A 125 5.53 -5.68 -11.72
C LEU A 125 6.97 -5.72 -11.21
N ASP A 126 7.85 -4.89 -11.76
CA ASP A 126 9.23 -4.78 -11.30
C ASP A 126 9.31 -4.30 -9.86
N ASP A 127 8.44 -3.35 -9.46
CA ASP A 127 8.32 -2.92 -8.07
C ASP A 127 7.87 -4.08 -7.17
N VAL A 128 6.89 -4.89 -7.60
CA VAL A 128 6.44 -6.07 -6.86
C VAL A 128 7.58 -7.08 -6.68
N PHE A 129 8.30 -7.41 -7.74
CA PHE A 129 9.45 -8.33 -7.65
C PHE A 129 10.61 -7.74 -6.85
N GLY A 130 10.85 -6.43 -6.95
CA GLY A 130 11.79 -5.71 -6.09
C GLY A 130 11.42 -5.83 -4.60
N LEU A 131 10.13 -5.68 -4.27
CA LEU A 131 9.62 -5.88 -2.92
C LEU A 131 9.74 -7.35 -2.46
N VAL A 132 9.48 -8.32 -3.35
CA VAL A 132 9.65 -9.77 -3.05
C VAL A 132 11.10 -10.06 -2.67
N SER A 133 12.05 -9.53 -3.44
CA SER A 133 13.48 -9.65 -3.17
C SER A 133 13.86 -8.99 -1.84
N ALA A 134 13.45 -7.74 -1.63
CA ALA A 134 13.73 -6.99 -0.41
C ALA A 134 13.11 -7.63 0.85
N ALA A 135 11.92 -8.22 0.71
CA ALA A 135 11.22 -8.94 1.77
C ALA A 135 11.80 -10.33 2.03
N ASN A 136 12.67 -10.85 1.12
CA ASN A 136 13.10 -12.25 1.12
C ASN A 136 11.90 -13.22 1.18
N ALA A 137 10.82 -12.89 0.45
CA ALA A 137 9.52 -13.54 0.58
C ALA A 137 9.43 -14.89 -0.15
N GLY A 138 10.42 -15.21 -1.01
CA GLY A 138 10.46 -16.49 -1.73
C GLY A 138 9.16 -16.81 -2.46
N GLY A 139 8.76 -18.07 -2.45
CA GLY A 139 7.52 -18.53 -3.12
C GLY A 139 6.22 -18.13 -2.42
N TYR A 140 6.25 -17.73 -1.14
CA TYR A 140 5.03 -17.42 -0.41
C TYR A 140 4.46 -16.02 -0.68
N TYR A 141 5.19 -15.14 -1.42
CA TYR A 141 4.71 -13.80 -1.76
C TYR A 141 3.34 -13.80 -2.45
N ARG A 142 3.01 -14.87 -3.17
CA ARG A 142 1.72 -15.01 -3.87
C ARG A 142 0.52 -15.02 -2.91
N THR A 143 0.72 -15.40 -1.64
CA THR A 143 -0.33 -15.43 -0.61
C THR A 143 -0.49 -14.10 0.12
N LEU A 144 0.45 -13.16 -0.06
CA LEU A 144 0.46 -11.88 0.62
C LEU A 144 -0.39 -10.85 -0.11
N GLN A 145 -0.84 -9.86 0.65
CA GLN A 145 -1.36 -8.61 0.11
C GLN A 145 -0.19 -7.65 -0.17
N LEU A 146 -0.41 -6.67 -1.03
CA LEU A 146 0.67 -5.74 -1.41
C LEU A 146 1.24 -4.96 -0.22
N TRP A 147 0.39 -4.48 0.68
CA TRP A 147 0.82 -3.78 1.89
C TRP A 147 1.61 -4.67 2.86
N GLU A 148 1.26 -5.96 2.96
CA GLU A 148 2.00 -6.93 3.77
C GLU A 148 3.41 -7.14 3.23
N LEU A 149 3.52 -7.28 1.91
CA LEU A 149 4.81 -7.40 1.22
C LEU A 149 5.68 -6.14 1.44
N GLN A 150 5.08 -4.94 1.37
CA GLN A 150 5.77 -3.69 1.65
C GLN A 150 6.28 -3.61 3.10
N LEU A 151 5.47 -4.02 4.07
CA LEU A 151 5.88 -4.06 5.48
C LEU A 151 7.04 -5.02 5.71
N LEU A 152 6.98 -6.22 5.12
CA LEU A 152 8.06 -7.21 5.21
C LEU A 152 9.35 -6.70 4.59
N ALA A 153 9.27 -6.08 3.41
CA ALA A 153 10.43 -5.48 2.75
C ALA A 153 11.09 -4.41 3.63
N VAL A 154 10.29 -3.50 4.20
CA VAL A 154 10.81 -2.44 5.10
C VAL A 154 11.41 -3.05 6.37
N ALA A 155 10.77 -4.04 6.97
CA ALA A 155 11.29 -4.71 8.18
C ALA A 155 12.64 -5.38 7.90
N ASN A 156 12.75 -6.09 6.77
CA ASN A 156 13.97 -6.79 6.37
C ASN A 156 15.11 -5.81 6.07
N LEU A 157 14.83 -4.73 5.33
CA LEU A 157 15.81 -3.68 5.08
C LEU A 157 16.30 -3.00 6.37
N LYS A 158 15.41 -2.75 7.33
CA LYS A 158 15.79 -2.21 8.66
C LYS A 158 16.68 -3.18 9.40
N GLN A 159 16.37 -4.47 9.37
CA GLN A 159 17.20 -5.50 10.02
C GLN A 159 18.58 -5.58 9.38
N GLN A 160 18.67 -5.60 8.04
CA GLN A 160 19.94 -5.59 7.33
C GLN A 160 20.78 -4.35 7.66
N ALA A 161 20.16 -3.17 7.66
CA ALA A 161 20.84 -1.93 8.03
C ALA A 161 21.33 -1.94 9.48
N ALA A 162 20.59 -2.56 10.41
CA ALA A 162 21.03 -2.71 11.79
C ALA A 162 22.24 -3.65 11.90
N GLN A 163 22.23 -4.77 11.17
CA GLN A 163 23.38 -5.70 11.14
C GLN A 163 24.61 -5.04 10.53
N GLN A 164 24.48 -4.35 9.39
CA GLN A 164 25.57 -3.62 8.74
C GLN A 164 26.14 -2.54 9.67
N SER A 165 25.29 -1.78 10.36
CA SER A 165 25.73 -0.73 11.29
C SER A 165 26.48 -1.33 12.49
N ALA A 166 26.08 -2.49 13.00
CA ALA A 166 26.79 -3.19 14.07
C ALA A 166 28.19 -3.61 13.62
N LEU A 167 28.32 -4.16 12.40
CA LEU A 167 29.61 -4.53 11.83
C LEU A 167 30.51 -3.31 11.62
N LEU A 168 29.99 -2.22 11.01
CA LEU A 168 30.74 -0.98 10.80
C LEU A 168 31.19 -0.36 12.14
N CYS A 169 30.32 -0.38 13.14
CA CYS A 169 30.63 0.08 14.47
C CYS A 169 31.76 -0.75 15.10
N MET A 170 31.71 -2.07 14.97
CA MET A 170 32.77 -2.95 15.45
C MET A 170 34.09 -2.66 14.76
N MET A 171 34.09 -2.60 13.40
CA MET A 171 35.29 -2.29 12.61
C MET A 171 35.88 -0.92 13.01
N TRP A 172 35.04 0.10 13.17
CA TRP A 172 35.48 1.44 13.58
C TRP A 172 36.13 1.41 14.97
N ASN A 173 35.47 0.76 15.95
CA ASN A 173 35.90 0.77 17.34
C ASN A 173 37.19 -0.03 17.57
N VAL A 174 37.47 -1.04 16.75
CA VAL A 174 38.76 -1.79 16.76
C VAL A 174 39.94 -0.84 16.49
N HIS A 175 39.73 0.19 15.66
CA HIS A 175 40.77 1.15 15.29
C HIS A 175 40.73 2.43 16.12
N ALA A 176 39.78 2.58 17.04
CA ALA A 176 39.66 3.76 17.88
C ALA A 176 40.81 3.85 18.90
N ARG A 177 41.63 4.91 18.78
CA ARG A 177 42.77 5.13 19.70
C ARG A 177 42.37 5.87 20.97
N LYS A 178 41.26 6.61 20.93
CA LYS A 178 40.75 7.41 22.06
C LYS A 178 39.32 7.06 22.36
N ARG A 179 38.92 7.10 23.64
CA ARG A 179 37.54 6.82 24.07
C ARG A 179 36.51 7.74 23.39
N SER A 180 36.86 8.96 23.06
CA SER A 180 36.02 9.92 22.33
C SER A 180 35.75 9.53 20.88
N GLN A 181 36.49 8.57 20.31
CA GLN A 181 36.33 8.07 18.95
C GLN A 181 35.40 6.85 18.88
N ILE A 182 35.00 6.31 20.02
CA ILE A 182 34.08 5.15 20.08
C ILE A 182 32.72 5.61 19.56
N LYS A 183 32.17 4.80 18.64
CA LYS A 183 30.86 5.02 18.02
C LYS A 183 29.86 3.97 18.46
N GLU A 184 28.58 4.27 18.32
CA GLU A 184 27.48 3.33 18.53
C GLU A 184 26.91 2.87 17.19
N PRO A 185 26.29 1.67 17.10
CA PRO A 185 25.71 1.18 15.85
C PRO A 185 24.72 2.16 15.20
N LYS A 186 23.97 2.91 16.01
CA LYS A 186 23.04 3.94 15.54
C LYS A 186 23.69 5.06 14.72
N ASP A 187 25.01 5.29 14.89
CA ASP A 187 25.76 6.33 14.17
C ASP A 187 26.02 5.92 12.71
N PHE A 188 25.93 4.64 12.41
CA PHE A 188 26.12 4.08 11.07
C PHE A 188 24.81 3.62 10.41
N ASN A 189 23.69 3.63 11.14
CA ASN A 189 22.42 3.13 10.65
C ASN A 189 21.73 4.17 9.75
N ALA A 190 21.59 3.85 8.46
CA ALA A 190 21.00 4.75 7.47
C ALA A 190 19.55 5.16 7.82
N PHE A 191 18.74 4.25 8.37
CA PHE A 191 17.36 4.56 8.79
C PHE A 191 17.35 5.54 9.97
N THR A 192 18.20 5.32 10.97
CA THR A 192 18.32 6.22 12.13
C THR A 192 18.82 7.63 11.71
N LEU A 193 19.76 7.69 10.77
CA LEU A 193 20.24 8.95 10.23
C LEU A 193 19.15 9.67 9.44
N ALA A 194 18.41 8.96 8.60
CA ALA A 194 17.28 9.53 7.86
C ALA A 194 16.16 10.03 8.78
N GLU A 195 15.83 9.29 9.84
CA GLU A 195 14.85 9.71 10.85
C GLU A 195 15.30 10.99 11.58
N LYS A 196 16.58 11.07 11.97
CA LYS A 196 17.17 12.29 12.58
C LYS A 196 17.10 13.48 11.64
N GLN A 197 17.42 13.29 10.34
CA GLN A 197 17.33 14.38 9.35
C GLN A 197 15.89 14.86 9.18
N GLN A 198 14.91 13.95 9.08
CA GLN A 198 13.50 14.33 9.00
C GLN A 198 13.02 15.09 10.26
N GLN A 199 13.48 14.68 11.45
CA GLN A 199 13.15 15.39 12.68
C GLN A 199 13.74 16.80 12.69
N LEU A 200 15.01 16.96 12.27
CA LEU A 200 15.66 18.27 12.15
C LEU A 200 14.95 19.17 11.16
N GLU A 201 14.52 18.64 10.01
CA GLU A 201 13.75 19.41 9.04
C GLU A 201 12.39 19.86 9.60
N ARG A 202 11.69 18.98 10.32
CA ARG A 202 10.42 19.32 10.98
C ARG A 202 10.61 20.43 12.01
N LEU A 203 11.69 20.37 12.80
CA LEU A 203 12.03 21.40 13.78
C LEU A 203 12.38 22.72 13.09
N ARG A 204 13.18 22.69 12.00
CA ARG A 204 13.51 23.89 11.21
C ARG A 204 12.25 24.55 10.65
N ARG A 205 11.32 23.77 10.08
CA ARG A 205 10.03 24.28 9.56
C ARG A 205 9.18 24.91 10.67
N LYS A 206 9.11 24.27 11.85
CA LYS A 206 8.42 24.85 13.02
C LYS A 206 9.04 26.15 13.47
N TYR A 207 10.38 26.19 13.55
CA TYR A 207 11.11 27.39 13.97
C TYR A 207 10.91 28.55 12.99
N GLN A 208 10.98 28.28 11.68
CA GLN A 208 10.71 29.27 10.64
C GLN A 208 9.28 29.84 10.73
N LYS A 209 8.29 28.94 10.94
CA LYS A 209 6.90 29.33 11.11
C LYS A 209 6.67 30.18 12.35
N ASN A 210 7.33 29.86 13.47
CA ASN A 210 7.22 30.64 14.70
C ASN A 210 7.95 31.99 14.57
N LYS A 211 9.07 32.04 13.85
CA LYS A 211 9.78 33.28 13.57
C LYS A 211 8.93 34.23 12.73
N SER A 212 8.32 33.74 11.66
CA SER A 212 7.43 34.53 10.81
C SER A 212 6.18 35.02 11.57
N LEU A 213 5.65 34.24 12.51
CA LEU A 213 4.55 34.65 13.37
C LEU A 213 4.95 35.72 14.37
N SER A 214 6.13 35.61 14.97
CA SER A 214 6.66 36.67 15.90
C SER A 214 6.96 37.95 15.17
N GLU A 215 7.51 37.91 13.96
CA GLU A 215 7.73 39.08 13.10
C GLU A 215 6.37 39.73 12.73
N PHE A 216 5.36 38.97 12.33
CA PHE A 216 4.02 39.45 12.02
C PHE A 216 3.31 40.10 13.25
N ILE A 217 3.48 39.53 14.45
CA ILE A 217 2.91 40.08 15.68
C ILE A 217 3.61 41.42 16.03
N ASN A 218 4.92 41.49 15.89
CA ASN A 218 5.70 42.71 16.17
C ASN A 218 5.39 43.85 15.19
N GLU A 219 5.17 43.54 13.89
CA GLU A 219 4.75 44.52 12.89
C GLU A 219 3.36 45.09 13.18
N ASN A 220 2.43 44.26 13.65
CA ASN A 220 1.07 44.72 14.00
C ASN A 220 0.98 45.46 15.35
N GLN A 221 1.91 45.22 16.28
CA GLN A 221 1.97 45.98 17.54
C GLN A 221 2.68 47.31 17.40
N GLY A 222 3.61 47.46 16.46
CA GLY A 222 4.33 48.70 16.16
C GLY A 222 3.45 49.79 15.51
N GLY A 223 2.32 49.40 14.89
CA GLY A 223 1.41 50.32 14.21
C GLY A 223 0.41 51.08 15.10
N GLN A 224 0.26 50.72 16.39
CA GLN A 224 -0.70 51.37 17.28
C GLN A 224 -0.13 52.49 18.16
N ASN A 225 1.20 52.72 18.20
CA ASN A 225 1.82 53.73 19.04
C ASN A 225 2.16 55.06 18.32
N GLY A 226 1.64 55.25 17.10
CA GLY A 226 1.98 56.42 16.25
C GLY A 226 0.84 57.46 16.08
N LYS A 227 -0.14 57.52 16.97
CA LYS A 227 -1.14 58.63 16.98
C LYS A 227 -1.39 59.09 18.40
N LYS A 228 -0.62 60.02 18.84
CA LYS A 228 -0.96 61.03 19.86
C LYS A 228 -0.60 62.39 19.34
#